data_8e6264b1a50f04483224ff88cc9f3591
#
_entry.id   8e6264b1a50f04483224ff88cc9f3591
#
_cell.length_a   1.000
_cell.length_b   1.000
_cell.length_c   1.000
_cell.angle_alpha   90.00
_cell.angle_beta   90.00
_cell.angle_gamma   90.00
#
_symmetry.space_group_name_H-M   'P 1'
#
loop_
_entity.id
_entity.type
_entity.pdbx_description
1 polymer ?
#
loop_
_entity_poly.entity_id
_entity_poly.type
_entity_poly.pdbx_seq_one_letter_code
_entity_poly.pdbx_strand_id
1 'polypeptide(L)'
;MGYSPFNRTVFGAVALCCALAGQASAFTACQVTDTGGIDDNSFNQTAWKGVEDAQKDFGIEGRFLESQAETDYDANINSLIEGDCDIIITVGFLLGDATEKAAKANPDQPFSIVDFAYDPPLSNVLGQVYATDQAAFLAGYLAAGMTQSKIVGTFGGINIPPVTIFMDGFAKGVDHWNAEKGDSVVVLGWDPAAREGLFTNNFDNLDDGRAFAQNLYDEGADIVLPVAGPVGLGSATLADELGIDKLKIIGVDADLYFTDTERQHVYLTSVTKRMDATVHQVIERTMNGEFEGGLLVGTLENGGVDLAPFHDMDALVPDELKAELSAIRAGIIDGSIAVSN
;
A
#
# COMPACT_ATOMS: atom_id res chain seq x y z
N MET A 1 -22.85 17.39 96.31
CA MET A 1 -21.62 16.81 95.83
C MET A 1 -21.96 15.94 94.62
N GLY A 2 -21.81 16.44 93.44
CA GLY A 2 -22.16 15.75 92.23
C GLY A 2 -21.18 16.11 91.15
N TYR A 3 -20.32 15.20 90.81
CA TYR A 3 -19.38 15.31 89.71
C TYR A 3 -20.07 15.01 88.37
N SER A 4 -19.95 15.89 87.43
CA SER A 4 -20.33 15.72 86.03
C SER A 4 -19.11 15.32 85.22
N PRO A 5 -19.15 14.26 84.31
CA PRO A 5 -18.07 13.93 83.44
C PRO A 5 -18.11 14.73 82.13
N PHE A 6 -16.96 15.26 81.75
CA PHE A 6 -16.67 15.97 80.50
C PHE A 6 -16.66 14.97 79.32
N ASN A 7 -17.55 15.17 78.34
CA ASN A 7 -17.52 14.49 77.06
C ASN A 7 -16.51 15.15 76.11
N ARG A 8 -15.46 14.44 75.76
CA ARG A 8 -14.51 14.84 74.69
C ARG A 8 -14.99 14.33 73.34
N THR A 9 -15.51 15.22 72.52
CA THR A 9 -15.82 14.91 71.12
C THR A 9 -14.53 14.96 70.34
N VAL A 10 -14.10 13.80 69.78
CA VAL A 10 -12.97 13.71 68.87
C VAL A 10 -13.49 13.99 67.46
N PHE A 11 -13.12 15.11 66.88
CA PHE A 11 -13.35 15.38 65.44
C PHE A 11 -12.30 14.61 64.62
N GLY A 12 -12.74 13.52 63.98
CA GLY A 12 -11.97 12.80 62.99
C GLY A 12 -11.98 13.62 61.70
N ALA A 13 -10.83 14.17 61.29
CA ALA A 13 -10.64 14.74 59.98
C ALA A 13 -10.53 13.62 58.94
N VAL A 14 -11.54 13.41 58.12
CA VAL A 14 -11.51 12.56 56.92
C VAL A 14 -10.79 13.33 55.83
N ALA A 15 -9.52 12.99 55.57
CA ALA A 15 -8.77 13.49 54.43
C ALA A 15 -9.34 12.81 53.15
N LEU A 16 -10.09 13.58 52.38
CA LEU A 16 -10.59 13.18 51.05
C LEU A 16 -9.42 13.30 50.07
N CYS A 17 -8.70 12.16 49.81
CA CYS A 17 -7.74 12.08 48.74
C CYS A 17 -8.53 12.07 47.42
N CYS A 18 -8.67 13.23 46.78
CA CYS A 18 -9.05 13.32 45.37
C CYS A 18 -7.88 12.73 44.55
N ALA A 19 -8.01 11.46 44.14
CA ALA A 19 -7.21 10.92 43.09
C ALA A 19 -7.59 11.70 41.80
N LEU A 20 -6.71 12.60 41.38
CA LEU A 20 -6.70 13.13 40.01
C LEU A 20 -6.32 11.93 39.11
N ALA A 21 -7.32 11.17 38.66
CA ALA A 21 -7.15 10.32 37.53
C ALA A 21 -6.92 11.29 36.35
N GLY A 22 -5.66 11.52 36.00
CA GLY A 22 -5.32 12.13 34.71
C GLY A 22 -6.01 11.26 33.65
N GLN A 23 -6.88 11.83 32.85
CA GLN A 23 -7.35 11.18 31.63
C GLN A 23 -6.10 10.98 30.79
N ALA A 24 -5.63 9.74 30.67
CA ALA A 24 -4.67 9.40 29.65
C ALA A 24 -5.35 9.78 28.33
N SER A 25 -4.76 10.69 27.55
CA SER A 25 -5.20 10.95 26.20
C SER A 25 -5.19 9.62 25.45
N ALA A 26 -6.23 9.33 24.68
CA ALA A 26 -6.21 8.17 23.83
C ALA A 26 -5.07 8.31 22.82
N PHE A 27 -4.34 7.22 22.56
CA PHE A 27 -3.30 7.21 21.54
C PHE A 27 -3.92 7.56 20.17
N THR A 28 -3.30 8.47 19.44
CA THR A 28 -3.80 8.98 18.15
C THR A 28 -2.82 8.67 17.03
N ALA A 29 -3.25 7.83 16.08
CA ALA A 29 -2.53 7.57 14.85
C ALA A 29 -3.08 8.47 13.72
N CYS A 30 -2.18 9.14 12.99
CA CYS A 30 -2.57 10.12 11.98
C CYS A 30 -1.98 9.76 10.63
N GLN A 31 -2.75 9.97 9.54
CA GLN A 31 -2.31 9.73 8.17
C GLN A 31 -2.36 11.02 7.34
N VAL A 32 -1.34 11.23 6.50
CA VAL A 32 -1.39 12.20 5.39
C VAL A 32 -1.37 11.42 4.09
N THR A 33 -2.36 11.65 3.22
CA THR A 33 -2.41 11.02 1.90
C THR A 33 -1.59 11.82 0.88
N ASP A 34 -1.20 11.15 -0.20
CA ASP A 34 -0.82 11.84 -1.43
C ASP A 34 -2.06 12.40 -2.17
N THR A 35 -1.92 12.73 -3.46
CA THR A 35 -3.00 13.35 -4.26
C THR A 35 -4.13 12.40 -4.64
N GLY A 36 -4.01 11.09 -4.39
CA GLY A 36 -5.05 10.10 -4.71
C GLY A 36 -6.29 10.20 -3.81
N GLY A 37 -6.15 10.84 -2.62
CA GLY A 37 -7.23 10.91 -1.63
C GLY A 37 -7.42 9.63 -0.82
N ILE A 38 -8.26 9.69 0.23
CA ILE A 38 -8.42 8.57 1.17
C ILE A 38 -9.31 7.43 0.62
N ASP A 39 -10.25 7.76 -0.26
CA ASP A 39 -11.22 6.82 -0.85
C ASP A 39 -10.78 6.36 -2.26
N ASP A 40 -9.48 6.15 -2.47
CA ASP A 40 -8.89 5.81 -3.76
C ASP A 40 -9.08 4.34 -4.19
N ASN A 41 -9.76 3.53 -3.38
CA ASN A 41 -9.97 2.09 -3.53
C ASN A 41 -8.66 1.26 -3.63
N SER A 42 -7.50 1.86 -3.42
CA SER A 42 -6.19 1.26 -3.68
C SER A 42 -5.18 1.66 -2.60
N PHE A 43 -4.26 2.57 -2.90
CA PHE A 43 -3.04 2.87 -2.16
C PHE A 43 -3.30 3.53 -0.79
N ASN A 44 -3.91 4.72 -0.79
CA ASN A 44 -4.15 5.47 0.45
C ASN A 44 -5.17 4.78 1.34
N GLN A 45 -6.24 4.24 0.73
CA GLN A 45 -7.27 3.49 1.47
C GLN A 45 -6.70 2.25 2.13
N THR A 46 -5.79 1.52 1.46
CA THR A 46 -5.15 0.33 2.05
C THR A 46 -4.27 0.70 3.25
N ALA A 47 -3.52 1.80 3.17
CA ALA A 47 -2.76 2.29 4.32
C ALA A 47 -3.69 2.72 5.47
N TRP A 48 -4.77 3.45 5.15
CA TRP A 48 -5.77 3.88 6.14
C TRP A 48 -6.46 2.71 6.83
N LYS A 49 -6.72 1.64 6.10
CA LYS A 49 -7.26 0.40 6.69
C LYS A 49 -6.39 -0.11 7.84
N GLY A 50 -5.08 0.03 7.78
CA GLY A 50 -4.18 -0.30 8.90
C GLY A 50 -4.45 0.55 10.15
N VAL A 51 -4.79 1.83 9.98
CA VAL A 51 -5.22 2.70 11.09
C VAL A 51 -6.59 2.26 11.63
N GLU A 52 -7.56 1.97 10.75
CA GLU A 52 -8.90 1.48 11.15
C GLU A 52 -8.83 0.15 11.89
N ASP A 53 -7.99 -0.77 11.43
CA ASP A 53 -7.78 -2.06 12.11
C ASP A 53 -7.14 -1.82 13.50
N ALA A 54 -6.18 -0.92 13.63
CA ALA A 54 -5.61 -0.53 14.92
C ALA A 54 -6.63 0.17 15.84
N GLN A 55 -7.53 1.02 15.31
CA GLN A 55 -8.64 1.59 16.07
C GLN A 55 -9.54 0.50 16.65
N LYS A 56 -9.86 -0.51 15.86
CA LYS A 56 -10.71 -1.63 16.26
C LYS A 56 -10.03 -2.53 17.29
N ASP A 57 -8.75 -2.83 17.11
CA ASP A 57 -8.02 -3.80 17.93
C ASP A 57 -7.49 -3.19 19.24
N PHE A 58 -7.11 -1.91 19.22
CA PHE A 58 -6.45 -1.23 20.36
C PHE A 58 -7.28 -0.11 20.97
N GLY A 59 -8.38 0.32 20.33
CA GLY A 59 -9.24 1.40 20.84
C GLY A 59 -8.57 2.78 20.74
N ILE A 60 -7.67 2.98 19.77
CA ILE A 60 -7.00 4.26 19.51
C ILE A 60 -7.91 5.24 18.73
N GLU A 61 -7.50 6.51 18.65
CA GLU A 61 -8.06 7.46 17.69
C GLU A 61 -7.29 7.42 16.38
N GLY A 62 -8.01 7.52 15.24
CA GLY A 62 -7.43 7.69 13.91
C GLY A 62 -7.86 9.04 13.33
N ARG A 63 -6.93 9.76 12.68
CA ARG A 63 -7.19 11.02 11.95
C ARG A 63 -6.45 10.99 10.63
N PHE A 64 -7.00 11.65 9.62
CA PHE A 64 -6.28 11.84 8.36
C PHE A 64 -6.44 13.26 7.82
N LEU A 65 -5.50 13.66 6.98
CA LEU A 65 -5.58 14.84 6.13
C LEU A 65 -5.25 14.43 4.69
N GLU A 66 -6.08 14.86 3.77
CA GLU A 66 -5.88 14.63 2.34
C GLU A 66 -5.10 15.78 1.72
N SER A 67 -4.22 15.45 0.78
CA SER A 67 -3.49 16.44 0.00
C SER A 67 -4.07 16.51 -1.41
N GLN A 68 -4.39 17.73 -1.85
CA GLN A 68 -4.88 17.97 -3.21
C GLN A 68 -3.74 18.26 -4.19
N ALA A 69 -2.56 18.62 -3.65
CA ALA A 69 -1.34 18.85 -4.39
C ALA A 69 -0.13 18.63 -3.48
N GLU A 70 1.06 18.42 -4.07
CA GLU A 70 2.31 18.27 -3.31
C GLU A 70 2.61 19.48 -2.40
N THR A 71 2.12 20.67 -2.76
CA THR A 71 2.25 21.89 -1.94
C THR A 71 1.54 21.81 -0.59
N ASP A 72 0.62 20.86 -0.40
CA ASP A 72 -0.15 20.70 0.82
C ASP A 72 0.60 19.83 1.85
N TYR A 73 1.60 19.04 1.44
CA TYR A 73 2.27 18.04 2.27
C TYR A 73 2.86 18.64 3.55
N ASP A 74 3.66 19.71 3.43
CA ASP A 74 4.25 20.40 4.58
C ASP A 74 3.18 20.91 5.56
N ALA A 75 2.11 21.51 5.05
CA ALA A 75 1.04 22.08 5.87
C ALA A 75 0.24 20.99 6.59
N ASN A 76 -0.07 19.89 5.89
CA ASN A 76 -0.80 18.76 6.45
C ASN A 76 0.01 18.06 7.56
N ILE A 77 1.29 17.78 7.33
CA ILE A 77 2.16 17.15 8.33
C ILE A 77 2.26 18.06 9.57
N ASN A 78 2.51 19.36 9.39
CA ASN A 78 2.60 20.30 10.53
C ASN A 78 1.28 20.41 11.31
N SER A 79 0.13 20.40 10.64
CA SER A 79 -1.19 20.37 11.27
C SER A 79 -1.37 19.15 12.18
N LEU A 80 -0.88 17.97 11.78
CA LEU A 80 -0.97 16.75 12.57
C LEU A 80 0.00 16.77 13.76
N ILE A 81 1.19 17.37 13.60
CA ILE A 81 2.13 17.60 14.72
C ILE A 81 1.48 18.52 15.75
N GLU A 82 0.90 19.65 15.33
CA GLU A 82 0.18 20.59 16.20
C GLU A 82 -1.08 19.97 16.82
N GLY A 83 -1.63 18.93 16.18
CA GLY A 83 -2.79 18.15 16.65
C GLY A 83 -2.44 17.06 17.65
N ASP A 84 -1.21 17.00 18.17
CA ASP A 84 -0.71 16.03 19.15
C ASP A 84 -0.94 14.56 18.72
N CYS A 85 -0.63 14.23 17.45
CA CYS A 85 -0.62 12.84 16.97
C CYS A 85 0.57 12.07 17.57
N ASP A 86 0.34 10.88 18.12
CA ASP A 86 1.40 10.04 18.69
C ASP A 86 2.29 9.38 17.62
N ILE A 87 1.74 9.16 16.44
CA ILE A 87 2.45 8.76 15.22
C ILE A 87 1.82 9.41 14.00
N ILE A 88 2.66 9.81 13.04
CA ILE A 88 2.21 10.35 11.76
C ILE A 88 2.69 9.42 10.64
N ILE A 89 1.73 8.87 9.90
CA ILE A 89 1.96 8.02 8.73
C ILE A 89 1.80 8.89 7.48
N THR A 90 2.86 9.06 6.72
CA THR A 90 2.83 9.73 5.42
C THR A 90 2.80 8.67 4.32
N VAL A 91 1.83 8.77 3.42
CA VAL A 91 1.55 7.72 2.43
C VAL A 91 1.95 8.20 1.04
N GLY A 92 3.05 7.65 0.54
CA GLY A 92 3.53 7.89 -0.82
C GLY A 92 4.95 8.46 -0.92
N PHE A 93 5.64 8.05 -1.99
CA PHE A 93 7.02 8.41 -2.29
C PHE A 93 7.25 9.93 -2.34
N LEU A 94 6.28 10.68 -2.87
CA LEU A 94 6.38 12.13 -3.05
C LEU A 94 6.36 12.91 -1.73
N LEU A 95 5.92 12.30 -0.62
CA LEU A 95 5.99 12.90 0.71
C LEU A 95 7.39 12.79 1.36
N GLY A 96 8.37 12.18 0.68
CA GLY A 96 9.70 11.93 1.23
C GLY A 96 10.38 13.20 1.77
N ASP A 97 10.49 14.25 0.97
CA ASP A 97 11.14 15.50 1.36
C ASP A 97 10.40 16.22 2.50
N ALA A 98 9.06 16.26 2.45
CA ALA A 98 8.25 16.89 3.48
C ALA A 98 8.34 16.14 4.81
N THR A 99 8.33 14.79 4.78
CA THR A 99 8.50 13.95 5.97
C THR A 99 9.90 14.11 6.56
N GLU A 100 10.96 14.13 5.75
CA GLU A 100 12.33 14.36 6.21
C GLU A 100 12.47 15.69 6.95
N LYS A 101 11.95 16.75 6.34
CA LYS A 101 11.97 18.10 6.92
C LYS A 101 11.24 18.16 8.26
N ALA A 102 10.04 17.57 8.33
CA ALA A 102 9.24 17.52 9.55
C ALA A 102 9.92 16.69 10.65
N ALA A 103 10.47 15.52 10.31
CA ALA A 103 11.15 14.63 11.23
C ALA A 103 12.42 15.26 11.82
N LYS A 104 13.21 15.95 11.01
CA LYS A 104 14.40 16.69 11.50
C LYS A 104 14.06 17.86 12.42
N ALA A 105 12.93 18.52 12.18
CA ALA A 105 12.45 19.61 13.02
C ALA A 105 11.83 19.13 14.34
N ASN A 106 11.32 17.89 14.39
CA ASN A 106 10.60 17.29 15.51
C ASN A 106 11.19 15.92 15.87
N PRO A 107 12.40 15.87 16.47
CA PRO A 107 13.13 14.61 16.66
C PRO A 107 12.45 13.62 17.63
N ASP A 108 11.53 14.07 18.46
CA ASP A 108 10.77 13.26 19.40
C ASP A 108 9.44 12.74 18.82
N GLN A 109 9.03 13.22 17.63
CA GLN A 109 7.83 12.78 16.94
C GLN A 109 8.11 11.53 16.10
N PRO A 110 7.43 10.40 16.34
CA PRO A 110 7.49 9.23 15.47
C PRO A 110 6.79 9.49 14.13
N PHE A 111 7.48 9.10 13.05
CA PHE A 111 6.92 9.08 11.69
C PHE A 111 7.06 7.70 11.08
N SER A 112 6.13 7.36 10.21
CA SER A 112 6.30 6.26 9.27
C SER A 112 5.96 6.73 7.86
N ILE A 113 6.71 6.29 6.87
CA ILE A 113 6.47 6.66 5.48
C ILE A 113 6.32 5.43 4.60
N VAL A 114 5.27 5.39 3.78
CA VAL A 114 5.01 4.31 2.82
C VAL A 114 5.71 4.62 1.49
N ASP A 115 6.34 3.61 0.91
CA ASP A 115 7.06 3.65 -0.37
C ASP A 115 8.32 4.53 -0.40
N PHE A 116 8.88 4.87 0.76
CA PHE A 116 10.11 5.64 0.84
C PHE A 116 11.05 5.13 1.95
N ALA A 117 12.34 5.30 1.73
CA ALA A 117 13.38 5.02 2.73
C ALA A 117 14.49 6.08 2.65
N TYR A 118 15.07 6.42 3.79
CA TYR A 118 16.16 7.39 3.89
C TYR A 118 17.51 6.67 4.01
N ASP A 119 18.53 7.23 3.33
CA ASP A 119 19.92 6.81 3.47
C ASP A 119 20.81 8.06 3.68
N PRO A 120 21.38 8.27 4.89
CA PRO A 120 21.24 7.41 6.08
C PRO A 120 19.84 7.43 6.71
N PRO A 121 19.43 6.38 7.46
CA PRO A 121 18.15 6.33 8.13
C PRO A 121 17.99 7.45 9.17
N LEU A 122 16.76 7.95 9.33
CA LEU A 122 16.37 8.87 10.40
C LEU A 122 15.89 8.07 11.62
N SER A 123 16.34 8.45 12.82
CA SER A 123 16.03 7.69 14.05
C SER A 123 14.56 7.70 14.45
N ASN A 124 13.81 8.71 13.99
CA ASN A 124 12.40 8.90 14.26
C ASN A 124 11.49 8.68 13.03
N VAL A 125 12.02 8.03 11.97
CA VAL A 125 11.22 7.66 10.79
C VAL A 125 11.41 6.19 10.46
N LEU A 126 10.31 5.43 10.37
CA LEU A 126 10.30 4.07 9.83
C LEU A 126 9.79 4.09 8.39
N GLY A 127 10.69 3.81 7.44
CA GLY A 127 10.32 3.61 6.04
C GLY A 127 9.67 2.25 5.83
N GLN A 128 8.60 2.19 5.07
CA GLN A 128 7.92 0.97 4.64
C GLN A 128 8.09 0.83 3.14
N VAL A 129 8.89 -0.13 2.68
CA VAL A 129 9.09 -0.40 1.26
C VAL A 129 8.68 -1.84 0.94
N TYR A 130 8.41 -2.11 -0.34
CA TYR A 130 7.83 -3.38 -0.76
C TYR A 130 8.58 -3.92 -1.98
N ALA A 131 8.97 -5.20 -1.91
CA ALA A 131 9.55 -5.94 -3.02
C ALA A 131 8.43 -6.37 -4.00
N THR A 132 7.76 -5.40 -4.59
CA THR A 132 6.60 -5.62 -5.47
C THR A 132 7.00 -6.29 -6.78
N ASP A 133 8.28 -6.22 -7.17
CA ASP A 133 8.83 -7.02 -8.28
C ASP A 133 8.59 -8.52 -8.10
N GLN A 134 8.63 -9.02 -6.86
CA GLN A 134 8.39 -10.44 -6.56
C GLN A 134 6.96 -10.87 -6.92
N ALA A 135 5.96 -10.12 -6.48
CA ALA A 135 4.56 -10.43 -6.77
C ALA A 135 4.18 -10.05 -8.21
N ALA A 136 4.73 -8.96 -8.74
CA ALA A 136 4.53 -8.56 -10.13
C ALA A 136 5.16 -9.56 -11.13
N PHE A 137 6.26 -10.25 -10.76
CA PHE A 137 6.80 -11.36 -11.54
C PHE A 137 5.77 -12.49 -11.69
N LEU A 138 5.11 -12.87 -10.60
CA LEU A 138 4.04 -13.86 -10.65
C LEU A 138 2.88 -13.38 -11.54
N ALA A 139 2.53 -12.07 -11.46
CA ALA A 139 1.50 -11.48 -12.31
C ALA A 139 1.87 -11.49 -13.78
N GLY A 140 3.13 -11.21 -14.12
CA GLY A 140 3.64 -11.28 -15.50
C GLY A 140 3.63 -12.70 -16.07
N TYR A 141 4.05 -13.68 -15.28
CA TYR A 141 3.97 -15.10 -15.65
C TYR A 141 2.53 -15.56 -15.86
N LEU A 142 1.62 -15.17 -14.96
CA LEU A 142 0.20 -15.42 -15.09
C LEU A 142 -0.37 -14.79 -16.38
N ALA A 143 -0.08 -13.52 -16.62
CA ALA A 143 -0.55 -12.80 -17.80
C ALA A 143 -0.07 -13.47 -19.09
N ALA A 144 1.19 -13.88 -19.15
CA ALA A 144 1.74 -14.61 -20.30
C ALA A 144 1.06 -15.96 -20.54
N GLY A 145 0.67 -16.67 -19.46
CA GLY A 145 -0.05 -17.93 -19.56
C GLY A 145 -1.54 -17.77 -19.93
N MET A 146 -2.12 -16.60 -19.67
CA MET A 146 -3.56 -16.33 -19.88
C MET A 146 -3.86 -15.53 -21.15
N THR A 147 -2.89 -14.81 -21.71
CA THR A 147 -3.10 -14.00 -22.93
C THR A 147 -3.46 -14.87 -24.14
N GLN A 148 -4.40 -14.38 -24.93
CA GLN A 148 -4.80 -14.99 -26.19
C GLN A 148 -4.13 -14.31 -27.37
N SER A 149 -3.86 -13.01 -27.26
CA SER A 149 -3.21 -12.19 -28.30
C SER A 149 -1.69 -12.36 -28.34
N LYS A 150 -1.08 -12.91 -27.28
CA LYS A 150 0.38 -12.92 -27.04
C LYS A 150 0.95 -11.53 -26.84
N ILE A 151 0.12 -10.57 -26.48
CA ILE A 151 0.50 -9.20 -26.16
C ILE A 151 -0.15 -8.83 -24.84
N VAL A 152 0.68 -8.40 -23.88
CA VAL A 152 0.23 -7.86 -22.58
C VAL A 152 0.77 -6.45 -22.44
N GLY A 153 0.16 -5.65 -21.59
CA GLY A 153 0.57 -4.24 -21.42
C GLY A 153 0.75 -3.82 -19.98
N THR A 154 1.56 -2.81 -19.78
CA THR A 154 1.67 -2.11 -18.50
C THR A 154 1.93 -0.63 -18.73
N PHE A 155 1.54 0.21 -17.77
CA PHE A 155 1.91 1.61 -17.70
C PHE A 155 1.98 2.05 -16.25
N GLY A 156 2.72 3.11 -15.97
CA GLY A 156 2.84 3.68 -14.63
C GLY A 156 2.04 4.97 -14.45
N GLY A 157 1.83 5.37 -13.21
CA GLY A 157 1.39 6.70 -12.86
C GLY A 157 2.52 7.71 -13.11
N ILE A 158 3.49 7.76 -12.19
CA ILE A 158 4.68 8.62 -12.30
C ILE A 158 5.92 7.72 -12.38
N ASN A 159 6.95 8.16 -13.12
CA ASN A 159 8.20 7.41 -13.24
C ASN A 159 9.05 7.54 -11.96
N ILE A 160 8.70 6.78 -10.95
CA ILE A 160 9.37 6.71 -9.64
C ILE A 160 9.66 5.26 -9.25
N PRO A 161 10.65 5.01 -8.37
CA PRO A 161 11.07 3.64 -8.02
C PRO A 161 9.94 2.71 -7.58
N PRO A 162 9.00 3.09 -6.68
CA PRO A 162 7.92 2.18 -6.25
C PRO A 162 6.93 1.81 -7.36
N VAL A 163 6.92 2.54 -8.49
CA VAL A 163 6.12 2.23 -9.68
C VAL A 163 6.92 1.34 -10.63
N THR A 164 8.14 1.73 -10.98
CA THR A 164 8.93 1.00 -11.98
C THR A 164 9.33 -0.39 -11.53
N ILE A 165 9.45 -0.65 -10.22
CA ILE A 165 9.75 -1.98 -9.67
C ILE A 165 8.62 -3.00 -9.97
N PHE A 166 7.35 -2.60 -9.97
CA PHE A 166 6.25 -3.45 -10.43
C PHE A 166 6.39 -3.79 -11.93
N MET A 167 6.65 -2.75 -12.75
CA MET A 167 6.75 -2.90 -14.20
C MET A 167 7.95 -3.79 -14.57
N ASP A 168 9.07 -3.67 -13.85
CA ASP A 168 10.24 -4.53 -13.97
C ASP A 168 9.89 -6.00 -13.66
N GLY A 169 9.23 -6.25 -12.52
CA GLY A 169 8.81 -7.58 -12.12
C GLY A 169 7.86 -8.21 -13.13
N PHE A 170 6.86 -7.45 -13.60
CA PHE A 170 5.89 -7.91 -14.59
C PHE A 170 6.57 -8.32 -15.90
N ALA A 171 7.44 -7.47 -16.44
CA ALA A 171 8.17 -7.77 -17.67
C ALA A 171 9.04 -9.03 -17.53
N LYS A 172 9.75 -9.17 -16.40
CA LYS A 172 10.57 -10.35 -16.13
C LYS A 172 9.76 -11.64 -15.95
N GLY A 173 8.56 -11.55 -15.38
CA GLY A 173 7.65 -12.67 -15.28
C GLY A 173 7.23 -13.19 -16.68
N VAL A 174 6.94 -12.27 -17.60
CA VAL A 174 6.66 -12.60 -19.01
C VAL A 174 7.89 -13.21 -19.70
N ASP A 175 9.07 -12.65 -19.49
CA ASP A 175 10.32 -13.18 -20.04
C ASP A 175 10.61 -14.59 -19.51
N HIS A 176 10.33 -14.84 -18.24
CA HIS A 176 10.46 -16.17 -17.64
C HIS A 176 9.52 -17.19 -18.28
N TRP A 177 8.23 -16.83 -18.50
CA TRP A 177 7.30 -17.64 -19.26
C TRP A 177 7.84 -17.97 -20.65
N ASN A 178 8.29 -16.95 -21.38
CA ASN A 178 8.82 -17.13 -22.74
C ASN A 178 10.00 -18.12 -22.77
N ALA A 179 10.92 -18.00 -21.79
CA ALA A 179 12.06 -18.90 -21.67
C ALA A 179 11.65 -20.35 -21.34
N GLU A 180 10.72 -20.53 -20.39
CA GLU A 180 10.27 -21.85 -19.93
C GLU A 180 9.40 -22.58 -20.98
N LYS A 181 8.52 -21.85 -21.67
CA LYS A 181 7.55 -22.43 -22.61
C LYS A 181 7.98 -22.37 -24.07
N GLY A 182 9.09 -21.67 -24.38
CA GLY A 182 9.50 -21.42 -25.77
C GLY A 182 8.48 -20.55 -26.50
N ASP A 183 7.83 -19.64 -25.80
CA ASP A 183 6.81 -18.72 -26.30
C ASP A 183 7.42 -17.34 -26.67
N SER A 184 6.59 -16.39 -27.12
CA SER A 184 7.01 -15.06 -27.57
C SER A 184 5.98 -13.98 -27.20
N VAL A 185 5.51 -14.00 -25.97
CA VAL A 185 4.60 -12.97 -25.45
C VAL A 185 5.36 -11.64 -25.33
N VAL A 186 4.73 -10.56 -25.80
CA VAL A 186 5.31 -9.21 -25.83
C VAL A 186 4.70 -8.37 -24.70
N VAL A 187 5.54 -7.60 -24.00
CA VAL A 187 5.10 -6.57 -23.06
C VAL A 187 5.14 -5.23 -23.75
N LEU A 188 4.00 -4.54 -23.81
CA LEU A 188 3.93 -3.14 -24.24
C LEU A 188 3.98 -2.20 -23.04
N GLY A 189 4.49 -1.00 -23.27
CA GLY A 189 4.44 0.10 -22.31
C GLY A 189 5.58 0.17 -21.30
N TRP A 190 6.53 -0.79 -21.29
CA TRP A 190 7.71 -0.74 -20.46
C TRP A 190 8.90 -1.48 -21.09
N ASP A 191 10.04 -0.82 -21.13
CA ASP A 191 11.35 -1.42 -21.47
C ASP A 191 12.27 -1.35 -20.24
N PRO A 192 12.48 -2.47 -19.53
CA PRO A 192 13.34 -2.49 -18.34
C PRO A 192 14.80 -2.14 -18.61
N ALA A 193 15.31 -2.42 -19.82
CA ALA A 193 16.70 -2.17 -20.18
C ALA A 193 16.95 -0.69 -20.48
N ALA A 194 16.02 -0.05 -21.18
CA ALA A 194 16.07 1.39 -21.47
C ALA A 194 15.60 2.25 -20.30
N ARG A 195 14.83 1.67 -19.35
CA ARG A 195 14.11 2.40 -18.27
C ARG A 195 13.13 3.42 -18.85
N GLU A 196 12.52 3.09 -19.99
CA GLU A 196 11.56 3.92 -20.71
C GLU A 196 10.20 3.22 -20.82
N GLY A 197 9.12 3.99 -20.76
CA GLY A 197 7.77 3.44 -20.86
C GLY A 197 6.67 4.48 -20.84
N LEU A 198 5.46 4.00 -20.65
CA LEU A 198 4.24 4.81 -20.62
C LEU A 198 3.93 5.23 -19.19
N PHE A 199 3.74 6.54 -18.98
CA PHE A 199 3.37 7.12 -17.69
C PHE A 199 2.29 8.18 -17.87
N THR A 200 1.25 8.14 -17.02
CA THR A 200 0.17 9.15 -17.02
C THR A 200 0.61 10.48 -16.41
N ASN A 201 1.73 10.46 -15.66
CA ASN A 201 2.28 11.58 -14.88
C ASN A 201 1.35 12.10 -13.77
N ASN A 202 0.45 11.26 -13.28
CA ASN A 202 -0.44 11.53 -12.15
C ASN A 202 -0.92 10.22 -11.49
N PHE A 203 -1.62 10.35 -10.34
CA PHE A 203 -2.27 9.25 -9.63
C PHE A 203 -3.75 9.52 -9.33
N ASP A 204 -4.39 10.47 -10.01
CA ASP A 204 -5.74 10.93 -9.69
C ASP A 204 -6.70 10.99 -10.89
N ASN A 205 -6.20 11.00 -12.12
CA ASN A 205 -7.02 11.13 -13.33
C ASN A 205 -7.40 9.77 -13.92
N LEU A 206 -8.62 9.31 -13.65
CA LEU A 206 -9.14 8.05 -14.17
C LEU A 206 -9.28 8.03 -15.71
N ASP A 207 -9.54 9.18 -16.35
CA ASP A 207 -9.66 9.27 -17.81
C ASP A 207 -8.33 8.94 -18.50
N ASP A 208 -7.21 9.31 -17.89
CA ASP A 208 -5.89 8.93 -18.40
C ASP A 208 -5.70 7.40 -18.33
N GLY A 209 -6.09 6.76 -17.22
CA GLY A 209 -6.03 5.31 -17.07
C GLY A 209 -6.83 4.57 -18.14
N ARG A 210 -8.04 5.08 -18.45
CA ARG A 210 -8.86 4.58 -19.55
C ARG A 210 -8.20 4.76 -20.90
N ALA A 211 -7.64 5.94 -21.18
CA ALA A 211 -7.00 6.26 -22.46
C ALA A 211 -5.73 5.42 -22.70
N PHE A 212 -4.90 5.23 -21.66
CA PHE A 212 -3.70 4.40 -21.76
C PHE A 212 -4.03 2.92 -21.97
N ALA A 213 -5.03 2.39 -21.25
CA ALA A 213 -5.51 1.03 -21.48
C ALA A 213 -6.10 0.86 -22.88
N GLN A 214 -6.84 1.86 -23.41
CA GLN A 214 -7.35 1.83 -24.78
C GLN A 214 -6.22 1.78 -25.80
N ASN A 215 -5.16 2.60 -25.64
CA ASN A 215 -4.02 2.55 -26.54
C ASN A 215 -3.33 1.18 -26.55
N LEU A 216 -3.10 0.59 -25.38
CA LEU A 216 -2.52 -0.74 -25.27
C LEU A 216 -3.42 -1.83 -25.90
N TYR A 217 -4.73 -1.73 -25.68
CA TYR A 217 -5.71 -2.62 -26.31
C TYR A 217 -5.72 -2.48 -27.84
N ASP A 218 -5.67 -1.26 -28.37
CA ASP A 218 -5.63 -1.00 -29.81
C ASP A 218 -4.33 -1.51 -30.46
N GLU A 219 -3.24 -1.63 -29.69
CA GLU A 219 -1.98 -2.27 -30.08
C GLU A 219 -2.01 -3.80 -29.87
N GLY A 220 -3.11 -4.35 -29.36
CA GLY A 220 -3.36 -5.78 -29.26
C GLY A 220 -3.21 -6.40 -27.87
N ALA A 221 -2.94 -5.62 -26.83
CA ALA A 221 -2.89 -6.14 -25.48
C ALA A 221 -4.29 -6.60 -25.01
N ASP A 222 -4.39 -7.81 -24.47
CA ASP A 222 -5.63 -8.37 -23.91
C ASP A 222 -5.58 -8.51 -22.38
N ILE A 223 -4.42 -8.21 -21.76
CA ILE A 223 -4.25 -8.12 -20.32
C ILE A 223 -3.37 -6.89 -20.02
N VAL A 224 -3.81 -6.04 -19.11
CA VAL A 224 -3.10 -4.80 -18.73
C VAL A 224 -2.89 -4.73 -17.22
N LEU A 225 -1.66 -4.37 -16.81
CA LEU A 225 -1.27 -4.03 -15.45
C LEU A 225 -1.06 -2.51 -15.35
N PRO A 226 -2.06 -1.71 -14.91
CA PRO A 226 -1.88 -0.28 -14.65
C PRO A 226 -1.23 -0.06 -13.28
N VAL A 227 0.03 0.36 -13.24
CA VAL A 227 0.77 0.64 -11.99
C VAL A 227 0.61 2.12 -11.63
N ALA A 228 -0.61 2.51 -11.31
CA ALA A 228 -0.98 3.91 -11.20
C ALA A 228 -2.05 4.19 -10.11
N GLY A 229 -2.15 3.33 -9.10
CA GLY A 229 -3.14 3.49 -8.03
C GLY A 229 -4.56 3.66 -8.59
N PRO A 230 -5.34 4.66 -8.13
CA PRO A 230 -6.73 4.86 -8.55
C PRO A 230 -6.91 5.14 -10.05
N VAL A 231 -5.89 5.64 -10.75
CA VAL A 231 -5.93 5.82 -12.22
C VAL A 231 -6.23 4.49 -12.92
N GLY A 232 -5.78 3.36 -12.37
CA GLY A 232 -6.09 2.01 -12.87
C GLY A 232 -7.57 1.66 -12.92
N LEU A 233 -8.44 2.31 -12.13
CA LEU A 233 -9.90 2.13 -12.17
C LEU A 233 -10.49 2.60 -13.52
N GLY A 234 -9.83 3.56 -14.17
CA GLY A 234 -10.17 3.95 -15.54
C GLY A 234 -9.94 2.81 -16.55
N SER A 235 -8.86 2.06 -16.37
CA SER A 235 -8.59 0.85 -17.18
C SER A 235 -9.64 -0.25 -16.92
N ALA A 236 -10.05 -0.42 -15.66
CA ALA A 236 -11.11 -1.36 -15.30
C ALA A 236 -12.45 -0.97 -15.92
N THR A 237 -12.76 0.33 -16.00
CA THR A 237 -13.96 0.84 -16.70
C THR A 237 -13.94 0.47 -18.18
N LEU A 238 -12.79 0.58 -18.85
CA LEU A 238 -12.66 0.14 -20.24
C LEU A 238 -12.86 -1.37 -20.38
N ALA A 239 -12.27 -2.15 -19.49
CA ALA A 239 -12.41 -3.61 -19.52
C ALA A 239 -13.85 -4.06 -19.29
N ASP A 240 -14.61 -3.40 -18.43
CA ASP A 240 -16.03 -3.63 -18.19
C ASP A 240 -16.86 -3.36 -19.47
N GLU A 241 -16.59 -2.24 -20.15
CA GLU A 241 -17.28 -1.90 -21.41
C GLU A 241 -16.96 -2.87 -22.57
N LEU A 242 -15.73 -3.34 -22.68
CA LEU A 242 -15.28 -4.24 -23.73
C LEU A 242 -15.68 -5.70 -23.45
N GLY A 243 -15.72 -6.08 -22.18
CA GLY A 243 -15.91 -7.44 -21.70
C GLY A 243 -14.60 -8.22 -21.54
N ILE A 244 -14.59 -9.13 -20.55
CA ILE A 244 -13.42 -9.92 -20.12
C ILE A 244 -12.82 -10.83 -21.18
N ASP A 245 -13.56 -11.16 -22.23
CA ASP A 245 -13.05 -11.93 -23.36
C ASP A 245 -12.07 -11.11 -24.23
N LYS A 246 -12.10 -9.77 -24.09
CA LYS A 246 -11.28 -8.86 -24.86
C LYS A 246 -10.19 -8.19 -24.04
N LEU A 247 -10.50 -7.78 -22.80
CA LEU A 247 -9.56 -7.12 -21.94
C LEU A 247 -9.76 -7.55 -20.48
N LYS A 248 -8.66 -7.90 -19.80
CA LYS A 248 -8.60 -8.16 -18.37
C LYS A 248 -7.61 -7.19 -17.71
N ILE A 249 -7.86 -6.88 -16.46
CA ILE A 249 -7.00 -6.00 -15.68
C ILE A 249 -6.33 -6.80 -14.56
N ILE A 250 -5.07 -6.48 -14.29
CA ILE A 250 -4.38 -6.88 -13.06
C ILE A 250 -4.31 -5.64 -12.17
N GLY A 251 -4.93 -5.70 -11.00
CA GLY A 251 -4.95 -4.61 -10.04
C GLY A 251 -3.61 -4.43 -9.31
N VAL A 252 -3.47 -3.31 -8.58
CA VAL A 252 -2.31 -3.02 -7.73
C VAL A 252 -2.75 -2.59 -6.34
N ASP A 253 -1.84 -2.72 -5.37
CA ASP A 253 -1.93 -2.28 -3.98
C ASP A 253 -2.93 -3.05 -3.13
N ALA A 254 -4.20 -3.01 -3.47
CA ALA A 254 -5.31 -3.73 -2.82
C ALA A 254 -5.74 -4.96 -3.63
N ASP A 255 -6.50 -5.84 -3.02
CA ASP A 255 -7.32 -6.82 -3.75
C ASP A 255 -8.54 -6.09 -4.32
N LEU A 256 -8.44 -5.60 -5.56
CA LEU A 256 -9.46 -4.77 -6.20
C LEU A 256 -10.79 -5.50 -6.40
N TYR A 257 -10.81 -6.82 -6.31
CA TYR A 257 -12.07 -7.56 -6.27
C TYR A 257 -12.98 -7.10 -5.11
N PHE A 258 -12.41 -6.71 -3.98
CA PHE A 258 -13.16 -6.27 -2.82
C PHE A 258 -13.31 -4.75 -2.73
N THR A 259 -12.40 -3.96 -3.31
CA THR A 259 -12.45 -2.50 -3.20
C THR A 259 -13.13 -1.84 -4.39
N ASP A 260 -13.12 -2.45 -5.58
CA ASP A 260 -13.85 -2.00 -6.77
C ASP A 260 -15.00 -2.98 -7.10
N THR A 261 -15.99 -3.05 -6.24
CA THR A 261 -17.10 -4.02 -6.34
C THR A 261 -18.00 -3.85 -7.57
N GLU A 262 -17.97 -2.68 -8.20
CA GLU A 262 -18.73 -2.43 -9.43
C GLU A 262 -18.14 -3.17 -10.63
N ARG A 263 -16.80 -3.31 -10.67
CA ARG A 263 -16.05 -3.90 -11.79
C ARG A 263 -15.22 -5.11 -11.36
N GLN A 264 -15.52 -5.72 -10.22
CA GLN A 264 -14.76 -6.84 -9.65
C GLN A 264 -14.47 -7.98 -10.66
N HIS A 265 -15.40 -8.22 -11.60
CA HIS A 265 -15.32 -9.31 -12.57
C HIS A 265 -14.27 -9.10 -13.68
N VAL A 266 -13.70 -7.88 -13.84
CA VAL A 266 -12.67 -7.62 -14.86
C VAL A 266 -11.25 -7.94 -14.36
N TYR A 267 -11.08 -8.12 -13.05
CA TYR A 267 -9.76 -8.34 -12.46
C TYR A 267 -9.36 -9.80 -12.54
N LEU A 268 -8.26 -10.07 -13.27
CA LEU A 268 -7.65 -11.39 -13.31
C LEU A 268 -7.04 -11.76 -11.94
N THR A 269 -6.42 -10.79 -11.31
CA THR A 269 -5.86 -10.80 -9.95
C THR A 269 -5.46 -9.37 -9.58
N SER A 270 -4.83 -9.19 -8.41
CA SER A 270 -4.15 -7.94 -8.03
C SER A 270 -2.77 -8.24 -7.45
N VAL A 271 -1.78 -7.40 -7.76
CA VAL A 271 -0.49 -7.39 -7.05
C VAL A 271 -0.66 -6.57 -5.79
N THR A 272 -0.78 -7.25 -4.65
CA THR A 272 -1.10 -6.59 -3.38
C THR A 272 0.14 -6.13 -2.62
N LYS A 273 0.02 -4.96 -1.96
CA LYS A 273 0.91 -4.46 -0.92
C LYS A 273 0.15 -4.45 0.40
N ARG A 274 0.67 -5.13 1.41
CA ARG A 274 0.02 -5.24 2.71
C ARG A 274 0.33 -4.02 3.60
N MET A 275 0.06 -2.82 3.06
CA MET A 275 0.17 -1.55 3.79
C MET A 275 -0.74 -1.53 5.03
N ASP A 276 -1.90 -2.16 4.95
CA ASP A 276 -2.78 -2.39 6.08
C ASP A 276 -2.06 -3.07 7.26
N ALA A 277 -1.35 -4.15 6.99
CA ALA A 277 -0.63 -4.91 8.01
C ALA A 277 0.60 -4.15 8.54
N THR A 278 1.36 -3.49 7.67
CA THR A 278 2.58 -2.79 8.08
C THR A 278 2.27 -1.51 8.85
N VAL A 279 1.24 -0.76 8.47
CA VAL A 279 0.76 0.43 9.20
C VAL A 279 0.23 0.01 10.58
N HIS A 280 -0.62 -1.02 10.65
CA HIS A 280 -1.09 -1.57 11.93
C HIS A 280 0.08 -1.97 12.84
N GLN A 281 1.08 -2.68 12.31
CA GLN A 281 2.27 -3.11 13.07
C GLN A 281 3.08 -1.93 13.60
N VAL A 282 3.26 -0.87 12.82
CA VAL A 282 4.01 0.32 13.23
C VAL A 282 3.26 1.06 14.35
N ILE A 283 1.94 1.16 14.25
CA ILE A 283 1.09 1.74 15.31
C ILE A 283 1.25 0.94 16.60
N GLU A 284 1.14 -0.40 16.53
CA GLU A 284 1.30 -1.28 17.69
C GLU A 284 2.65 -1.10 18.37
N ARG A 285 3.76 -1.07 17.60
CA ARG A 285 5.11 -0.84 18.13
C ARG A 285 5.22 0.52 18.82
N THR A 286 4.63 1.57 18.23
CA THR A 286 4.66 2.91 18.81
C THR A 286 3.91 2.97 20.13
N MET A 287 2.72 2.38 20.21
CA MET A 287 1.92 2.29 21.44
C MET A 287 2.67 1.56 22.57
N ASN A 288 3.42 0.51 22.23
CA ASN A 288 4.19 -0.28 23.17
C ASN A 288 5.51 0.40 23.60
N GLY A 289 5.86 1.56 23.03
CA GLY A 289 7.15 2.23 23.26
C GLY A 289 8.33 1.48 22.61
N GLU A 290 8.05 0.69 21.57
CA GLU A 290 9.00 -0.14 20.81
C GLU A 290 9.28 0.46 19.42
N PHE A 291 8.90 1.73 19.20
CA PHE A 291 9.17 2.40 17.92
C PHE A 291 10.66 2.58 17.73
N GLU A 292 11.15 2.15 16.60
CA GLU A 292 12.52 2.38 16.13
C GLU A 292 12.45 2.85 14.67
N GLY A 293 13.20 3.93 14.36
CA GLY A 293 13.40 4.35 12.99
C GLY A 293 14.21 3.33 12.20
N GLY A 294 14.11 3.39 10.87
CA GLY A 294 14.81 2.46 9.99
C GLY A 294 13.97 2.01 8.80
N LEU A 295 13.97 0.72 8.50
CA LEU A 295 13.34 0.18 7.31
C LEU A 295 12.55 -1.10 7.63
N LEU A 296 11.31 -1.17 7.13
CA LEU A 296 10.51 -2.38 7.05
C LEU A 296 10.33 -2.73 5.57
N VAL A 297 10.62 -3.98 5.20
CA VAL A 297 10.51 -4.46 3.82
C VAL A 297 9.43 -5.53 3.73
N GLY A 298 8.37 -5.25 2.95
CA GLY A 298 7.36 -6.23 2.60
C GLY A 298 7.85 -7.12 1.44
N THR A 299 7.77 -8.45 1.62
CA THR A 299 8.23 -9.45 0.63
C THR A 299 7.20 -10.56 0.49
N LEU A 300 7.35 -11.43 -0.52
CA LEU A 300 6.54 -12.67 -0.63
C LEU A 300 6.76 -13.59 0.58
N GLU A 301 7.97 -13.63 1.16
CA GLU A 301 8.30 -14.48 2.29
C GLU A 301 7.51 -14.09 3.55
N ASN A 302 7.45 -12.78 3.84
CA ASN A 302 6.74 -12.28 5.02
C ASN A 302 5.28 -11.88 4.76
N GLY A 303 4.77 -12.09 3.54
CA GLY A 303 3.41 -11.76 3.15
C GLY A 303 3.15 -10.26 3.01
N GLY A 304 4.20 -9.44 2.94
CA GLY A 304 4.09 -7.99 2.71
C GLY A 304 3.73 -7.62 1.27
N VAL A 305 3.95 -8.53 0.32
CA VAL A 305 3.44 -8.47 -1.06
C VAL A 305 2.91 -9.85 -1.46
N ASP A 306 1.93 -9.91 -2.34
CA ASP A 306 1.37 -11.16 -2.87
C ASP A 306 0.56 -10.94 -4.16
N LEU A 307 0.12 -12.05 -4.78
CA LEU A 307 -1.02 -12.04 -5.69
C LEU A 307 -2.31 -12.30 -4.93
N ALA A 308 -3.34 -11.50 -5.20
CA ALA A 308 -4.70 -11.78 -4.75
C ALA A 308 -5.21 -13.11 -5.35
N PRO A 309 -6.17 -13.77 -4.71
CA PRO A 309 -6.91 -14.89 -5.32
C PRO A 309 -7.53 -14.50 -6.66
N PHE A 310 -7.76 -15.48 -7.53
CA PHE A 310 -8.35 -15.24 -8.86
C PHE A 310 -9.87 -15.02 -8.82
N HIS A 311 -10.51 -15.21 -7.69
CA HIS A 311 -11.95 -14.99 -7.47
C HIS A 311 -12.82 -15.55 -8.62
N ASP A 312 -13.61 -14.70 -9.28
CA ASP A 312 -14.48 -15.09 -10.40
C ASP A 312 -13.73 -15.63 -11.62
N MET A 313 -12.44 -15.27 -11.74
CA MET A 313 -11.55 -15.77 -12.80
C MET A 313 -10.92 -17.13 -12.48
N ASP A 314 -11.08 -17.67 -11.25
CA ASP A 314 -10.37 -18.89 -10.81
C ASP A 314 -10.60 -20.10 -11.73
N ALA A 315 -11.84 -20.27 -12.21
CA ALA A 315 -12.18 -21.35 -13.12
C ALA A 315 -11.58 -21.19 -14.55
N LEU A 316 -11.12 -19.98 -14.90
CA LEU A 316 -10.49 -19.70 -16.19
C LEU A 316 -8.97 -19.93 -16.15
N VAL A 317 -8.36 -19.88 -14.96
CA VAL A 317 -6.92 -20.11 -14.80
C VAL A 317 -6.66 -21.61 -14.74
N PRO A 318 -5.84 -22.18 -15.67
CA PRO A 318 -5.56 -23.60 -15.67
C PRO A 318 -4.88 -24.09 -14.38
N ASP A 319 -5.24 -25.26 -13.89
CA ASP A 319 -4.65 -25.84 -12.67
C ASP A 319 -3.13 -26.03 -12.78
N GLU A 320 -2.63 -26.33 -13.98
CA GLU A 320 -1.19 -26.43 -14.26
C GLU A 320 -0.51 -25.06 -14.03
N LEU A 321 -1.10 -23.97 -14.53
CA LEU A 321 -0.57 -22.62 -14.34
C LEU A 321 -0.60 -22.20 -12.85
N LYS A 322 -1.65 -22.56 -12.11
CA LYS A 322 -1.70 -22.34 -10.64
C LYS A 322 -0.58 -23.09 -9.92
N ALA A 323 -0.31 -24.33 -10.33
CA ALA A 323 0.78 -25.11 -9.75
C ALA A 323 2.17 -24.53 -10.08
N GLU A 324 2.35 -24.03 -11.30
CA GLU A 324 3.59 -23.35 -11.72
C GLU A 324 3.80 -22.05 -10.94
N LEU A 325 2.77 -21.21 -10.80
CA LEU A 325 2.86 -19.98 -9.98
C LEU A 325 3.25 -20.29 -8.54
N SER A 326 2.75 -21.36 -7.96
CA SER A 326 3.12 -21.80 -6.62
C SER A 326 4.59 -22.23 -6.54
N ALA A 327 5.10 -22.92 -7.57
CA ALA A 327 6.50 -23.31 -7.64
C ALA A 327 7.43 -22.10 -7.86
N ILE A 328 7.06 -21.16 -8.72
CA ILE A 328 7.79 -19.93 -8.98
C ILE A 328 7.85 -19.08 -7.69
N ARG A 329 6.71 -18.94 -6.98
CA ARG A 329 6.67 -18.28 -5.68
C ARG A 329 7.69 -18.86 -4.70
N ALA A 330 7.73 -20.19 -4.57
CA ALA A 330 8.71 -20.85 -3.72
C ALA A 330 10.15 -20.58 -4.18
N GLY A 331 10.41 -20.60 -5.50
CA GLY A 331 11.71 -20.30 -6.07
C GLY A 331 12.15 -18.84 -5.90
N ILE A 332 11.22 -17.89 -5.87
CA ILE A 332 11.53 -16.48 -5.55
C ILE A 332 11.89 -16.35 -4.06
N ILE A 333 11.14 -16.99 -3.18
CA ILE A 333 11.36 -16.95 -1.72
C ILE A 333 12.70 -17.59 -1.35
N ASP A 334 13.05 -18.73 -1.94
CA ASP A 334 14.31 -19.44 -1.63
C ASP A 334 15.52 -18.89 -2.44
N GLY A 335 15.30 -17.92 -3.35
CA GLY A 335 16.33 -17.25 -4.15
C GLY A 335 16.82 -18.04 -5.36
N SER A 336 16.19 -19.17 -5.70
CA SER A 336 16.52 -19.93 -6.92
C SER A 336 16.01 -19.25 -8.20
N ILE A 337 15.00 -18.38 -8.08
CA ILE A 337 14.49 -17.50 -9.14
C ILE A 337 14.79 -16.04 -8.77
N ALA A 338 15.64 -15.38 -9.56
CA ALA A 338 15.97 -13.98 -9.37
C ALA A 338 14.94 -13.07 -10.06
N VAL A 339 14.36 -12.13 -9.30
CA VAL A 339 13.39 -11.13 -9.81
C VAL A 339 13.99 -9.74 -10.02
N SER A 340 15.11 -9.42 -9.37
CA SER A 340 15.89 -8.20 -9.56
C SER A 340 17.27 -8.51 -10.16
N ASN A 341 17.86 -7.55 -10.89
CA ASN A 341 19.23 -7.67 -11.42
C ASN A 341 20.25 -7.33 -10.34
#